data_f4e5e1bdc2b23d58576ec3df72692d22
#
_entry.id   f4e5e1bdc2b23d58576ec3df72692d22
#
_cell.length_a   1.000
_cell.length_b   1.000
_cell.length_c   1.000
_cell.angle_alpha   90.00
_cell.angle_beta   90.00
_cell.angle_gamma   90.00
#
_symmetry.space_group_name_H-M   'P 1'
#
loop_
_entity.id
_entity.type
_entity.pdbx_description
1 polymer ?
#
loop_
_entity_poly.entity_id
_entity_poly.type
_entity_poly.pdbx_seq_one_letter_code
_entity_poly.pdbx_strand_id
1 'polypeptide(L)'
;PVSHLSAIQASMGFINFFDGFRTSHEIQKLRTWEYDDLADMLDWDAVKRFHDEANTPYHPYHRGSNEPPETFFQHREASNTMYNDLVDIVVGNMEKVNAKIGTNYKPFNYYGAPDATDVIVAMGSVCGTLEEVVDVMTANGAKVGVLEVHLYRPFSAKHMLAELPETVQRVAVLDRTKEPGAFGEPLYLDVVSVLNEAGKNDIRVIGGRYGLSSKDTTPDDMYSVFQHLAKGGHNHFTVSIVDDVTHLSVEKCHIEMPKAPGQASVKIWGIGSDGLV
;
A
#
# COMPACT_ATOMS: atom_id res chain seq x y z
N PRO A 1 -6.92 9.06 -10.63
CA PRO A 1 -7.66 8.57 -11.81
C PRO A 1 -8.03 7.10 -11.72
N VAL A 2 -7.08 6.16 -11.43
CA VAL A 2 -7.31 4.70 -11.48
C VAL A 2 -8.58 4.27 -10.75
N SER A 3 -8.75 4.68 -9.49
CA SER A 3 -9.93 4.31 -8.67
C SER A 3 -11.26 4.79 -9.29
N HIS A 4 -11.29 5.99 -9.87
CA HIS A 4 -12.49 6.53 -10.53
C HIS A 4 -12.80 5.78 -11.83
N LEU A 5 -11.78 5.55 -12.67
CA LEU A 5 -11.94 4.79 -13.92
C LEU A 5 -12.43 3.37 -13.63
N SER A 6 -11.84 2.72 -12.63
CA SER A 6 -12.21 1.36 -12.23
C SER A 6 -13.61 1.31 -11.60
N ALA A 7 -13.99 2.30 -10.79
CA ALA A 7 -15.32 2.38 -10.20
C ALA A 7 -16.41 2.51 -11.27
N ILE A 8 -16.18 3.32 -12.30
CA ILE A 8 -17.10 3.50 -13.42
C ILE A 8 -17.19 2.21 -14.23
N GLN A 9 -16.06 1.64 -14.62
CA GLN A 9 -16.00 0.45 -15.46
C GLN A 9 -16.61 -0.78 -14.81
N ALA A 10 -16.37 -0.96 -13.50
CA ALA A 10 -16.84 -2.12 -12.74
C ALA A 10 -18.22 -1.89 -12.08
N SER A 11 -18.77 -0.67 -12.11
CA SER A 11 -19.96 -0.29 -11.32
C SER A 11 -19.83 -0.64 -9.84
N MET A 12 -18.63 -0.49 -9.27
CA MET A 12 -18.32 -0.79 -7.87
C MET A 12 -17.74 0.42 -7.15
N GLY A 13 -18.04 0.55 -5.86
CA GLY A 13 -17.46 1.60 -5.01
C GLY A 13 -15.98 1.35 -4.73
N PHE A 14 -15.18 2.41 -4.79
CA PHE A 14 -13.76 2.41 -4.43
C PHE A 14 -13.49 3.38 -3.30
N ILE A 15 -12.60 2.99 -2.40
CA ILE A 15 -12.01 3.88 -1.40
C ILE A 15 -10.56 4.12 -1.82
N ASN A 16 -10.25 5.38 -2.15
CA ASN A 16 -8.88 5.83 -2.34
C ASN A 16 -8.42 6.51 -1.05
N PHE A 17 -7.35 6.03 -0.47
CA PHE A 17 -6.83 6.56 0.80
C PHE A 17 -5.32 6.81 0.72
N PHE A 18 -4.86 7.72 1.54
CA PHE A 18 -3.45 8.07 1.68
C PHE A 18 -3.17 8.51 3.12
N ASP A 19 -1.91 8.56 3.50
CA ASP A 19 -1.50 9.02 4.82
C ASP A 19 -1.86 10.49 5.01
N GLY A 20 -2.51 10.78 6.14
CA GLY A 20 -2.88 12.15 6.49
C GLY A 20 -1.77 12.92 7.22
N PHE A 21 -2.09 14.15 7.62
CA PHE A 21 -1.28 15.11 8.35
C PHE A 21 0.05 15.44 7.64
N ARG A 22 1.16 14.71 7.90
CA ARG A 22 2.48 15.03 7.32
C ARG A 22 2.44 15.05 5.79
N THR A 23 2.03 13.96 5.17
CA THR A 23 1.93 13.85 3.70
C THR A 23 1.00 14.89 3.10
N SER A 24 -0.12 15.21 3.76
CA SER A 24 -1.06 16.23 3.28
C SER A 24 -0.57 17.67 3.46
N HIS A 25 0.50 17.91 4.23
CA HIS A 25 1.12 19.22 4.43
C HIS A 25 2.40 19.42 3.60
N GLU A 26 2.85 18.39 2.90
CA GLU A 26 4.00 18.50 2.01
C GLU A 26 3.64 19.29 0.75
N ILE A 27 4.55 20.18 0.34
CA ILE A 27 4.40 20.94 -0.89
C ILE A 27 5.14 20.20 -2.00
N GLN A 28 4.37 19.71 -2.99
CA GLN A 28 4.91 18.96 -4.11
C GLN A 28 4.50 19.61 -5.44
N LYS A 29 5.39 19.54 -6.42
CA LYS A 29 5.07 19.94 -7.78
C LYS A 29 4.43 18.78 -8.52
N LEU A 30 3.17 18.94 -8.92
CA LEU A 30 2.39 17.91 -9.61
C LEU A 30 2.06 18.38 -11.03
N ARG A 31 2.03 17.43 -11.98
CA ARG A 31 1.38 17.62 -13.26
C ARG A 31 -0.12 17.43 -13.07
N THR A 32 -0.90 18.42 -13.47
CA THR A 32 -2.37 18.33 -13.48
C THR A 32 -2.85 17.56 -14.71
N TRP A 33 -4.02 16.95 -14.58
CA TRP A 33 -4.70 16.27 -15.67
C TRP A 33 -5.53 17.26 -16.47
N GLU A 34 -5.48 17.15 -17.80
CA GLU A 34 -6.44 17.83 -18.66
C GLU A 34 -7.72 16.98 -18.77
N TYR A 35 -8.87 17.63 -18.95
CA TYR A 35 -10.16 16.91 -19.05
C TYR A 35 -10.19 15.96 -20.25
N ASP A 36 -9.56 16.32 -21.36
CA ASP A 36 -9.47 15.46 -22.55
C ASP A 36 -8.69 14.17 -22.26
N ASP A 37 -7.59 14.24 -21.49
CA ASP A 37 -6.85 13.06 -21.06
C ASP A 37 -7.71 12.11 -20.21
N LEU A 38 -8.55 12.66 -19.33
CA LEU A 38 -9.46 11.87 -18.50
C LEU A 38 -10.57 11.24 -19.33
N ALA A 39 -11.13 12.01 -20.29
CA ALA A 39 -12.18 11.54 -21.19
C ALA A 39 -11.71 10.40 -22.11
N ASP A 40 -10.47 10.47 -22.60
CA ASP A 40 -9.86 9.42 -23.45
C ASP A 40 -9.69 8.07 -22.72
N MET A 41 -9.46 8.12 -21.40
CA MET A 41 -9.28 6.91 -20.59
C MET A 41 -10.61 6.29 -20.14
N LEU A 42 -11.72 7.05 -20.21
CA LEU A 42 -13.01 6.66 -19.66
C LEU A 42 -13.68 5.57 -20.52
N ASP A 43 -14.28 4.59 -19.87
CA ASP A 43 -15.17 3.62 -20.50
C ASP A 43 -16.58 4.24 -20.66
N TRP A 44 -16.84 4.83 -21.82
CA TRP A 44 -18.11 5.49 -22.13
C TRP A 44 -19.29 4.52 -22.23
N ASP A 45 -19.04 3.27 -22.59
CA ASP A 45 -20.08 2.23 -22.60
C ASP A 45 -20.50 1.89 -21.16
N ALA A 46 -19.54 1.88 -20.21
CA ALA A 46 -19.85 1.71 -18.81
C ALA A 46 -20.66 2.89 -18.26
N VAL A 47 -20.33 4.12 -18.63
CA VAL A 47 -21.12 5.31 -18.28
C VAL A 47 -22.53 5.18 -18.81
N LYS A 48 -22.69 4.76 -20.07
CA LYS A 48 -24.01 4.55 -20.68
C LYS A 48 -24.80 3.48 -19.93
N ARG A 49 -24.18 2.31 -19.67
CA ARG A 49 -24.83 1.23 -18.88
C ARG A 49 -25.33 1.74 -17.53
N PHE A 50 -24.50 2.49 -16.80
CA PHE A 50 -24.87 3.05 -15.51
C PHE A 50 -26.10 3.98 -15.60
N HIS A 51 -26.16 4.81 -16.65
CA HIS A 51 -27.34 5.68 -16.89
C HIS A 51 -28.58 4.89 -17.30
N ASP A 52 -28.42 3.88 -18.15
CA ASP A 52 -29.54 3.04 -18.62
C ASP A 52 -30.14 2.21 -17.48
N GLU A 53 -29.33 1.83 -16.49
CA GLU A 53 -29.75 1.09 -15.30
C GLU A 53 -30.29 2.00 -14.17
N ALA A 54 -30.32 3.30 -14.36
CA ALA A 54 -30.81 4.22 -13.34
C ALA A 54 -32.31 4.01 -13.08
N ASN A 55 -32.66 4.06 -11.80
CA ASN A 55 -34.07 3.96 -11.39
C ASN A 55 -34.81 5.25 -11.74
N THR A 56 -35.78 5.16 -12.64
CA THR A 56 -36.60 6.29 -13.08
C THR A 56 -38.09 5.95 -13.01
N PRO A 57 -39.00 6.96 -13.02
CA PRO A 57 -40.43 6.69 -13.10
C PRO A 57 -40.89 5.87 -14.31
N TYR A 58 -40.11 5.93 -15.40
CA TYR A 58 -40.39 5.17 -16.64
C TYR A 58 -39.73 3.77 -16.65
N HIS A 59 -38.74 3.56 -15.76
CA HIS A 59 -38.05 2.31 -15.57
C HIS A 59 -37.88 2.05 -14.05
N PRO A 60 -38.98 1.74 -13.37
CA PRO A 60 -38.94 1.52 -11.92
C PRO A 60 -38.26 0.20 -11.61
N TYR A 61 -37.31 0.26 -10.69
CA TYR A 61 -36.57 -0.90 -10.23
C TYR A 61 -36.38 -0.86 -8.71
N HIS A 62 -36.67 -1.97 -8.04
CA HIS A 62 -36.49 -2.08 -6.60
C HIS A 62 -35.07 -2.60 -6.29
N ARG A 63 -34.28 -1.78 -5.60
CA ARG A 63 -32.94 -2.14 -5.13
C ARG A 63 -32.86 -1.98 -3.62
N GLY A 64 -32.25 -2.95 -2.97
CA GLY A 64 -32.08 -2.94 -1.53
C GLY A 64 -33.37 -3.33 -0.81
N SER A 65 -33.33 -4.46 -0.19
CA SER A 65 -34.33 -4.97 0.71
C SER A 65 -33.66 -5.91 1.71
N ASN A 66 -34.40 -6.33 2.71
CA ASN A 66 -33.96 -7.37 3.60
C ASN A 66 -34.01 -8.71 2.88
N GLU A 67 -32.88 -9.41 2.79
CA GLU A 67 -32.79 -10.73 2.19
C GLU A 67 -32.92 -11.80 3.28
N PRO A 68 -33.73 -12.85 3.06
CA PRO A 68 -33.80 -13.98 3.97
C PRO A 68 -32.50 -14.81 3.95
N PRO A 69 -32.23 -15.61 5.00
CA PRO A 69 -31.01 -16.41 5.10
C PRO A 69 -30.78 -17.34 3.91
N GLU A 70 -31.86 -17.84 3.30
CA GLU A 70 -31.85 -18.79 2.19
C GLU A 70 -31.25 -18.21 0.91
N THR A 71 -31.24 -16.89 0.75
CA THR A 71 -30.73 -16.21 -0.46
C THR A 71 -29.54 -15.31 -0.17
N PHE A 72 -29.46 -14.68 1.00
CA PHE A 72 -28.39 -13.73 1.33
C PHE A 72 -26.99 -14.33 1.17
N PHE A 73 -26.74 -15.49 1.79
CA PHE A 73 -25.42 -16.11 1.74
C PHE A 73 -25.03 -16.47 0.29
N GLN A 74 -25.97 -17.04 -0.47
CA GLN A 74 -25.75 -17.38 -1.87
C GLN A 74 -25.45 -16.14 -2.73
N HIS A 75 -26.17 -15.03 -2.53
CA HIS A 75 -25.89 -13.78 -3.24
C HIS A 75 -24.55 -13.18 -2.84
N ARG A 76 -24.15 -13.29 -1.56
CA ARG A 76 -22.82 -12.85 -1.12
C ARG A 76 -21.70 -13.65 -1.78
N GLU A 77 -21.84 -14.97 -1.89
CA GLU A 77 -20.87 -15.82 -2.59
C GLU A 77 -20.82 -15.52 -4.10
N ALA A 78 -21.97 -15.28 -4.74
CA ALA A 78 -22.02 -14.90 -6.15
C ALA A 78 -21.25 -13.61 -6.46
N SER A 79 -21.07 -12.72 -5.49
CA SER A 79 -20.29 -11.49 -5.66
C SER A 79 -18.78 -11.73 -5.83
N ASN A 80 -18.28 -12.92 -5.52
CA ASN A 80 -16.86 -13.26 -5.65
C ASN A 80 -16.37 -13.13 -7.10
N THR A 81 -17.21 -13.44 -8.09
CA THR A 81 -16.85 -13.29 -9.51
C THR A 81 -16.53 -11.85 -9.86
N MET A 82 -17.29 -10.89 -9.32
CA MET A 82 -17.07 -9.46 -9.54
C MET A 82 -15.71 -9.01 -8.97
N TYR A 83 -15.37 -9.48 -7.76
CA TYR A 83 -14.08 -9.15 -7.14
C TYR A 83 -12.89 -9.79 -7.85
N ASN A 84 -13.07 -10.98 -8.43
CA ASN A 84 -12.02 -11.63 -9.24
C ASN A 84 -11.73 -10.84 -10.51
N ASP A 85 -12.76 -10.39 -11.23
CA ASP A 85 -12.63 -9.60 -12.46
C ASP A 85 -12.10 -8.18 -12.19
N LEU A 86 -12.36 -7.66 -10.98
CA LEU A 86 -12.00 -6.29 -10.61
C LEU A 86 -10.50 -6.01 -10.66
N VAL A 87 -9.67 -7.00 -10.34
CA VAL A 87 -8.20 -6.86 -10.37
C VAL A 87 -7.73 -6.54 -11.79
N ASP A 88 -8.22 -7.27 -12.79
CA ASP A 88 -7.85 -7.07 -14.20
C ASP A 88 -8.34 -5.70 -14.70
N ILE A 89 -9.53 -5.25 -14.29
CA ILE A 89 -10.05 -3.91 -14.59
C ILE A 89 -9.11 -2.83 -14.01
N VAL A 90 -8.66 -2.98 -12.76
CA VAL A 90 -7.74 -2.04 -12.12
C VAL A 90 -6.40 -2.02 -12.84
N VAL A 91 -5.85 -3.19 -13.19
CA VAL A 91 -4.60 -3.30 -13.94
C VAL A 91 -4.70 -2.58 -15.28
N GLY A 92 -5.76 -2.84 -16.05
CA GLY A 92 -5.98 -2.15 -17.33
C GLY A 92 -6.09 -0.62 -17.19
N ASN A 93 -6.69 -0.12 -16.13
CA ASN A 93 -6.75 1.31 -15.86
C ASN A 93 -5.41 1.88 -15.33
N MET A 94 -4.62 1.11 -14.60
CA MET A 94 -3.24 1.48 -14.27
C MET A 94 -2.39 1.62 -15.53
N GLU A 95 -2.51 0.69 -16.49
CA GLU A 95 -1.80 0.74 -17.78
C GLU A 95 -2.18 1.99 -18.59
N LYS A 96 -3.46 2.37 -18.64
CA LYS A 96 -3.90 3.62 -19.29
C LYS A 96 -3.25 4.85 -18.66
N VAL A 97 -3.24 4.92 -17.33
CA VAL A 97 -2.62 6.01 -16.59
C VAL A 97 -1.12 6.03 -16.82
N ASN A 98 -0.45 4.88 -16.73
CA ASN A 98 0.99 4.75 -16.98
C ASN A 98 1.38 5.26 -18.39
N ALA A 99 0.60 4.90 -19.40
CA ALA A 99 0.83 5.37 -20.77
C ALA A 99 0.70 6.89 -20.93
N LYS A 100 -0.20 7.53 -20.18
CA LYS A 100 -0.43 8.97 -20.24
C LYS A 100 0.64 9.82 -19.54
N ILE A 101 1.17 9.34 -18.41
CA ILE A 101 2.08 10.14 -17.57
C ILE A 101 3.48 9.55 -17.40
N GLY A 102 3.75 8.38 -18.02
CA GLY A 102 5.08 7.75 -17.99
C GLY A 102 5.43 7.11 -16.64
N THR A 103 4.44 6.59 -15.93
CA THR A 103 4.61 5.86 -14.68
C THR A 103 4.59 4.34 -14.90
N ASN A 104 4.78 3.55 -13.84
CA ASN A 104 4.75 2.09 -13.87
C ASN A 104 3.92 1.53 -12.70
N TYR A 105 2.73 2.07 -12.46
CA TYR A 105 1.85 1.56 -11.41
C TYR A 105 1.34 0.16 -11.73
N LYS A 106 1.44 -0.72 -10.75
CA LYS A 106 0.89 -2.09 -10.72
C LYS A 106 0.17 -2.30 -9.39
N PRO A 107 -0.62 -3.36 -9.22
CA PRO A 107 -1.18 -3.72 -7.91
C PRO A 107 -0.12 -3.82 -6.81
N PHE A 108 1.06 -4.33 -7.17
CA PHE A 108 2.27 -4.36 -6.37
C PHE A 108 3.44 -3.91 -7.22
N ASN A 109 4.33 -3.09 -6.68
CA ASN A 109 5.60 -2.76 -7.33
C ASN A 109 6.76 -3.23 -6.44
N TYR A 110 7.72 -3.88 -7.05
CA TYR A 110 8.97 -4.23 -6.38
C TYR A 110 10.05 -3.20 -6.69
N TYR A 111 10.78 -2.78 -5.66
CA TYR A 111 11.95 -1.92 -5.77
C TYR A 111 13.12 -2.46 -4.95
N GLY A 112 14.32 -2.60 -5.55
CA GLY A 112 15.52 -3.03 -4.87
C GLY A 112 16.36 -4.05 -5.64
N ALA A 113 17.18 -4.81 -4.94
CA ALA A 113 18.05 -5.81 -5.54
C ALA A 113 17.22 -6.93 -6.19
N PRO A 114 17.52 -7.33 -7.45
CA PRO A 114 16.76 -8.39 -8.13
C PRO A 114 16.93 -9.77 -7.47
N ASP A 115 17.95 -9.94 -6.68
CA ASP A 115 18.27 -11.15 -5.91
C ASP A 115 18.13 -10.92 -4.39
N ALA A 116 17.19 -10.07 -3.99
CA ALA A 116 16.96 -9.75 -2.59
C ALA A 116 16.60 -10.99 -1.76
N THR A 117 17.17 -11.06 -0.56
CA THR A 117 16.87 -12.08 0.44
C THR A 117 15.95 -11.55 1.54
N ASP A 118 15.97 -10.24 1.73
CA ASP A 118 15.18 -9.52 2.73
C ASP A 118 14.30 -8.48 2.06
N VAL A 119 13.00 -8.59 2.25
CA VAL A 119 12.02 -7.67 1.65
C VAL A 119 11.12 -7.09 2.73
N ILE A 120 10.90 -5.78 2.67
CA ILE A 120 9.84 -5.14 3.44
C ILE A 120 8.61 -4.99 2.55
N VAL A 121 7.43 -5.37 3.04
CA VAL A 121 6.14 -5.12 2.40
C VAL A 121 5.47 -3.97 3.11
N ALA A 122 5.09 -2.93 2.38
CA ALA A 122 4.48 -1.72 2.95
C ALA A 122 3.53 -1.05 1.96
N MET A 123 2.73 -0.11 2.44
CA MET A 123 1.88 0.75 1.61
C MET A 123 1.92 2.20 2.10
N GLY A 124 1.66 3.13 1.19
CA GLY A 124 1.55 4.55 1.49
C GLY A 124 2.90 5.27 1.51
N SER A 125 2.98 6.40 2.21
CA SER A 125 4.11 7.34 2.12
C SER A 125 5.45 6.77 2.60
N VAL A 126 5.45 5.75 3.44
CA VAL A 126 6.68 5.09 3.91
C VAL A 126 7.47 4.42 2.79
N CYS A 127 6.81 4.09 1.67
CA CYS A 127 7.47 3.45 0.52
C CYS A 127 8.60 4.34 -0.02
N GLY A 128 8.38 5.65 -0.18
CA GLY A 128 9.46 6.55 -0.63
C GLY A 128 10.67 6.59 0.33
N THR A 129 10.43 6.56 1.65
CA THR A 129 11.53 6.46 2.62
C THR A 129 12.26 5.11 2.52
N LEU A 130 11.49 4.03 2.26
CA LEU A 130 12.07 2.69 2.06
C LEU A 130 12.91 2.61 0.78
N GLU A 131 12.46 3.20 -0.33
CA GLU A 131 13.23 3.26 -1.59
C GLU A 131 14.59 3.93 -1.37
N GLU A 132 14.62 5.10 -0.70
CA GLU A 132 15.88 5.79 -0.39
C GLU A 132 16.83 4.94 0.48
N VAL A 133 16.30 4.24 1.48
CA VAL A 133 17.09 3.34 2.34
C VAL A 133 17.60 2.13 1.54
N VAL A 134 16.74 1.55 0.69
CA VAL A 134 17.10 0.43 -0.19
C VAL A 134 18.22 0.83 -1.14
N ASP A 135 18.18 2.04 -1.71
CA ASP A 135 19.23 2.55 -2.59
C ASP A 135 20.59 2.58 -1.88
N VAL A 136 20.64 3.13 -0.67
CA VAL A 136 21.88 3.20 0.11
C VAL A 136 22.36 1.79 0.47
N MET A 137 21.47 0.92 0.88
CA MET A 137 21.82 -0.45 1.29
C MET A 137 22.32 -1.29 0.10
N THR A 138 21.64 -1.20 -1.05
CA THR A 138 22.03 -1.94 -2.26
C THR A 138 23.31 -1.42 -2.88
N ALA A 139 23.55 -0.10 -2.84
CA ALA A 139 24.83 0.49 -3.23
C ALA A 139 26.00 -0.04 -2.39
N ASN A 140 25.74 -0.46 -1.15
CA ASN A 140 26.70 -1.10 -0.26
C ASN A 140 26.68 -2.65 -0.35
N GLY A 141 26.02 -3.21 -1.37
CA GLY A 141 26.01 -4.65 -1.65
C GLY A 141 24.98 -5.48 -0.85
N ALA A 142 24.05 -4.84 -0.15
CA ALA A 142 22.98 -5.56 0.54
C ALA A 142 21.92 -6.09 -0.45
N LYS A 143 21.40 -7.28 -0.17
CA LYS A 143 20.35 -7.94 -0.97
C LYS A 143 18.98 -7.66 -0.35
N VAL A 144 18.53 -6.43 -0.47
CA VAL A 144 17.28 -5.94 0.13
C VAL A 144 16.37 -5.31 -0.90
N GLY A 145 15.08 -5.23 -0.57
CA GLY A 145 14.09 -4.56 -1.39
C GLY A 145 12.81 -4.24 -0.63
N VAL A 146 11.94 -3.50 -1.28
CA VAL A 146 10.60 -3.20 -0.81
C VAL A 146 9.57 -3.67 -1.83
N LEU A 147 8.48 -4.25 -1.36
CA LEU A 147 7.30 -4.57 -2.14
C LEU A 147 6.19 -3.61 -1.73
N GLU A 148 5.85 -2.71 -2.63
CA GLU A 148 4.89 -1.64 -2.43
C GLU A 148 3.50 -2.08 -2.82
N VAL A 149 2.52 -1.88 -1.93
CA VAL A 149 1.13 -2.26 -2.17
C VAL A 149 0.33 -1.05 -2.64
N HIS A 150 -0.12 -1.06 -3.89
CA HIS A 150 -0.99 -0.02 -4.46
C HIS A 150 -2.46 -0.43 -4.49
N LEU A 151 -2.77 -1.70 -4.74
CA LEU A 151 -4.12 -2.26 -4.65
C LEU A 151 -4.24 -3.16 -3.42
N TYR A 152 -4.76 -2.60 -2.32
CA TYR A 152 -4.91 -3.35 -1.08
C TYR A 152 -6.12 -4.30 -1.11
N ARG A 153 -7.23 -3.90 -1.74
CA ARG A 153 -8.44 -4.70 -1.93
C ARG A 153 -9.01 -4.51 -3.34
N PRO A 154 -9.31 -5.60 -4.09
CA PRO A 154 -9.05 -7.00 -3.75
C PRO A 154 -7.54 -7.30 -3.64
N PHE A 155 -7.14 -8.11 -2.64
CA PHE A 155 -5.74 -8.51 -2.49
C PHE A 155 -5.41 -9.62 -3.50
N SER A 156 -4.48 -9.37 -4.40
CA SER A 156 -4.16 -10.30 -5.47
C SER A 156 -2.87 -11.09 -5.21
N ALA A 157 -3.03 -12.33 -4.79
CA ALA A 157 -1.91 -13.25 -4.60
C ALA A 157 -1.05 -13.40 -5.87
N LYS A 158 -1.71 -13.52 -7.04
CA LYS A 158 -1.04 -13.62 -8.35
C LYS A 158 -0.05 -12.46 -8.59
N HIS A 159 -0.50 -11.23 -8.37
CA HIS A 159 0.32 -10.04 -8.63
C HIS A 159 1.38 -9.83 -7.55
N MET A 160 1.07 -10.12 -6.28
CA MET A 160 2.05 -10.08 -5.21
C MET A 160 3.22 -11.04 -5.46
N LEU A 161 2.90 -12.29 -5.79
CA LEU A 161 3.91 -13.32 -6.02
C LEU A 161 4.74 -13.10 -7.29
N ALA A 162 4.14 -12.47 -8.31
CA ALA A 162 4.84 -12.15 -9.56
C ALA A 162 5.91 -11.07 -9.40
N GLU A 163 5.74 -10.17 -8.45
CA GLU A 163 6.68 -9.08 -8.16
C GLU A 163 7.71 -9.47 -7.06
N LEU A 164 7.42 -10.49 -6.25
CA LEU A 164 8.31 -10.90 -5.17
C LEU A 164 9.50 -11.70 -5.73
N PRO A 165 10.76 -11.29 -5.50
CA PRO A 165 11.93 -12.04 -5.95
C PRO A 165 11.93 -13.50 -5.44
N GLU A 166 12.31 -14.44 -6.29
CA GLU A 166 12.34 -15.88 -5.92
C GLU A 166 13.39 -16.19 -4.83
N THR A 167 14.37 -15.33 -4.66
CA THR A 167 15.47 -15.46 -3.69
C THR A 167 15.09 -15.05 -2.27
N VAL A 168 13.88 -14.52 -2.06
CA VAL A 168 13.42 -14.01 -0.76
C VAL A 168 13.38 -15.12 0.27
N GLN A 169 13.99 -14.86 1.41
CA GLN A 169 14.03 -15.75 2.57
C GLN A 169 13.30 -15.18 3.78
N ARG A 170 13.25 -13.84 3.88
CA ARG A 170 12.69 -13.12 5.02
C ARG A 170 11.87 -11.93 4.54
N VAL A 171 10.71 -11.77 5.15
CA VAL A 171 9.77 -10.67 4.87
C VAL A 171 9.40 -9.97 6.17
N ALA A 172 9.52 -8.65 6.22
CA ALA A 172 8.90 -7.83 7.25
C ALA A 172 7.71 -7.09 6.66
N VAL A 173 6.55 -7.21 7.27
CA VAL A 173 5.34 -6.50 6.82
C VAL A 173 5.08 -5.35 7.76
N LEU A 174 4.94 -4.13 7.22
CA LEU A 174 4.70 -2.92 7.98
C LEU A 174 3.27 -2.45 7.84
N ASP A 175 2.57 -2.41 8.95
CA ASP A 175 1.19 -1.90 9.06
C ASP A 175 1.18 -0.58 9.85
N ARG A 176 0.57 0.46 9.27
CA ARG A 176 0.35 1.74 9.95
C ARG A 176 -0.96 1.73 10.74
N THR A 177 -1.17 0.64 11.45
CA THR A 177 -2.35 0.42 12.30
C THR A 177 -2.01 -0.45 13.49
N LYS A 178 -2.91 -0.51 14.44
CA LYS A 178 -2.89 -1.42 15.59
C LYS A 178 -4.26 -2.06 15.69
N GLU A 179 -4.30 -3.38 15.55
CA GLU A 179 -5.50 -4.20 15.74
C GLU A 179 -5.51 -4.80 17.15
N PRO A 180 -6.13 -4.13 18.15
CA PRO A 180 -6.14 -4.63 19.52
C PRO A 180 -6.84 -5.99 19.63
N GLY A 181 -6.14 -7.00 20.13
CA GLY A 181 -6.67 -8.35 20.31
C GLY A 181 -6.64 -9.25 19.06
N ALA A 182 -6.27 -8.72 17.89
CA ALA A 182 -6.03 -9.55 16.71
C ALA A 182 -4.68 -10.27 16.81
N PHE A 183 -4.56 -11.39 16.10
CA PHE A 183 -3.30 -12.15 16.03
C PHE A 183 -2.22 -11.44 15.19
N GLY A 184 -2.60 -10.47 14.38
CA GLY A 184 -1.70 -9.63 13.58
C GLY A 184 -2.46 -8.50 12.92
N GLU A 185 -1.75 -7.56 12.37
CA GLU A 185 -2.27 -6.45 11.61
C GLU A 185 -2.73 -6.90 10.21
N PRO A 186 -3.62 -6.16 9.54
CA PRO A 186 -4.31 -6.64 8.34
C PRO A 186 -3.39 -7.02 7.17
N LEU A 187 -2.41 -6.17 6.82
CA LEU A 187 -1.51 -6.46 5.70
C LEU A 187 -0.61 -7.66 6.01
N TYR A 188 -0.12 -7.74 7.26
CA TYR A 188 0.67 -8.90 7.71
C TYR A 188 -0.11 -10.21 7.55
N LEU A 189 -1.38 -10.24 7.95
CA LEU A 189 -2.21 -11.44 7.83
C LEU A 189 -2.45 -11.83 6.37
N ASP A 190 -2.67 -10.87 5.48
CA ASP A 190 -2.84 -11.12 4.04
C ASP A 190 -1.56 -11.72 3.43
N VAL A 191 -0.39 -11.14 3.72
CA VAL A 191 0.89 -11.64 3.20
C VAL A 191 1.19 -13.05 3.71
N VAL A 192 0.99 -13.32 5.00
CA VAL A 192 1.16 -14.65 5.57
C VAL A 192 0.25 -15.67 4.90
N SER A 193 -1.04 -15.31 4.70
CA SER A 193 -2.01 -16.18 4.05
C SER A 193 -1.62 -16.51 2.62
N VAL A 194 -1.22 -15.50 1.82
CA VAL A 194 -0.79 -15.69 0.43
C VAL A 194 0.44 -16.58 0.34
N LEU A 195 1.46 -16.34 1.16
CA LEU A 195 2.68 -17.15 1.13
C LEU A 195 2.41 -18.60 1.56
N ASN A 196 1.55 -18.81 2.55
CA ASN A 196 1.15 -20.14 2.99
C ASN A 196 0.38 -20.89 1.90
N GLU A 197 -0.61 -20.26 1.27
CA GLU A 197 -1.39 -20.88 0.18
C GLU A 197 -0.53 -21.17 -1.07
N ALA A 198 0.50 -20.35 -1.30
CA ALA A 198 1.48 -20.57 -2.37
C ALA A 198 2.53 -21.64 -2.05
N GLY A 199 2.47 -22.25 -0.87
CA GLY A 199 3.45 -23.25 -0.42
C GLY A 199 4.85 -22.70 -0.11
N LYS A 200 5.00 -21.38 0.04
CA LYS A 200 6.27 -20.69 0.36
C LYS A 200 6.48 -20.58 1.88
N ASN A 201 6.32 -21.71 2.58
CA ASN A 201 6.37 -21.76 4.05
C ASN A 201 7.79 -21.67 4.64
N ASP A 202 8.81 -21.74 3.83
CA ASP A 202 10.21 -21.54 4.16
C ASP A 202 10.58 -20.05 4.29
N ILE A 203 9.77 -19.15 3.75
CA ILE A 203 9.95 -17.70 3.91
C ILE A 203 9.51 -17.31 5.32
N ARG A 204 10.45 -16.76 6.08
CA ARG A 204 10.11 -16.21 7.39
C ARG A 204 9.41 -14.87 7.28
N VAL A 205 8.21 -14.75 7.83
CA VAL A 205 7.43 -13.49 7.84
C VAL A 205 7.30 -12.95 9.25
N ILE A 206 7.59 -11.66 9.44
CA ILE A 206 7.35 -10.93 10.69
C ILE A 206 6.54 -9.67 10.41
N GLY A 207 5.65 -9.29 11.30
CA GLY A 207 4.83 -8.08 11.22
C GLY A 207 5.29 -7.00 12.20
N GLY A 208 5.22 -5.75 11.77
CA GLY A 208 5.57 -4.60 12.58
C GLY A 208 4.60 -3.44 12.43
N ARG A 209 4.49 -2.64 13.47
CA ARG A 209 3.63 -1.46 13.55
C ARG A 209 4.46 -0.20 13.57
N TYR A 210 4.04 0.79 12.78
CA TYR A 210 4.73 2.07 12.68
C TYR A 210 3.74 3.22 12.49
N GLY A 211 4.20 4.46 12.69
CA GLY A 211 3.57 5.67 12.18
C GLY A 211 2.18 6.03 12.72
N LEU A 212 1.67 5.37 13.77
CA LEU A 212 0.37 5.68 14.36
C LEU A 212 0.32 7.13 14.82
N SER A 213 -0.84 7.77 14.62
CA SER A 213 -1.04 9.19 14.96
C SER A 213 0.03 10.11 14.34
N SER A 214 0.43 9.84 13.10
CA SER A 214 1.45 10.58 12.37
C SER A 214 2.82 10.63 13.06
N LYS A 215 3.14 9.61 13.87
CA LYS A 215 4.49 9.45 14.42
C LYS A 215 5.49 9.38 13.28
N ASP A 216 6.49 10.21 13.34
CA ASP A 216 7.53 10.32 12.33
C ASP A 216 8.25 8.99 12.09
N THR A 217 8.55 8.71 10.83
CA THR A 217 9.23 7.48 10.40
C THR A 217 10.42 7.90 9.54
N THR A 218 11.60 7.73 10.10
CA THR A 218 12.86 8.21 9.49
C THR A 218 13.58 7.10 8.72
N PRO A 219 14.55 7.42 7.86
CA PRO A 219 15.43 6.42 7.24
C PRO A 219 16.10 5.47 8.26
N ASP A 220 16.52 6.01 9.42
CA ASP A 220 17.06 5.20 10.52
C ASP A 220 16.07 4.15 11.01
N ASP A 221 14.78 4.49 11.07
CA ASP A 221 13.75 3.57 11.51
C ASP A 221 13.55 2.44 10.48
N MET A 222 13.53 2.75 9.20
CA MET A 222 13.41 1.75 8.12
C MET A 222 14.65 0.87 8.01
N TYR A 223 15.84 1.46 8.15
CA TYR A 223 17.07 0.69 8.25
C TYR A 223 17.07 -0.26 9.47
N SER A 224 16.55 0.20 10.60
CA SER A 224 16.41 -0.63 11.81
C SER A 224 15.51 -1.85 11.58
N VAL A 225 14.45 -1.72 10.76
CA VAL A 225 13.60 -2.86 10.38
C VAL A 225 14.39 -3.90 9.57
N PHE A 226 15.19 -3.48 8.58
CA PHE A 226 16.07 -4.41 7.85
C PHE A 226 17.08 -5.10 8.77
N GLN A 227 17.69 -4.35 9.70
CA GLN A 227 18.62 -4.93 10.67
C GLN A 227 17.93 -5.92 11.62
N HIS A 228 16.71 -5.61 12.06
CA HIS A 228 15.90 -6.51 12.88
C HIS A 228 15.56 -7.79 12.12
N LEU A 229 15.13 -7.67 10.87
CA LEU A 229 14.83 -8.81 9.99
C LEU A 229 16.04 -9.70 9.77
N ALA A 230 17.19 -9.12 9.43
CA ALA A 230 18.45 -9.84 9.16
C ALA A 230 18.96 -10.60 10.38
N LYS A 231 18.82 -10.03 11.59
CA LYS A 231 19.22 -10.66 12.86
C LYS A 231 18.25 -11.75 13.35
N GLY A 232 17.18 -12.03 12.58
CA GLY A 232 16.15 -12.99 13.00
C GLY A 232 15.26 -12.43 14.10
N GLY A 233 14.97 -11.13 14.10
CA GLY A 233 14.20 -10.42 15.10
C GLY A 233 12.81 -10.99 15.37
N HIS A 234 12.18 -10.57 16.46
CA HIS A 234 10.86 -11.05 16.88
C HIS A 234 9.73 -10.50 16.01
N ASN A 235 8.61 -11.23 16.00
CA ASN A 235 7.36 -10.81 15.37
C ASN A 235 6.62 -9.77 16.23
N HIS A 236 5.65 -9.06 15.64
CA HIS A 236 4.82 -8.04 16.30
C HIS A 236 5.62 -6.87 16.87
N PHE A 237 6.71 -6.50 16.19
CA PHE A 237 7.57 -5.41 16.61
C PHE A 237 6.93 -4.03 16.43
N THR A 238 7.49 -3.02 17.11
CA THR A 238 7.11 -1.62 16.94
C THR A 238 8.32 -0.78 16.53
N VAL A 239 8.07 0.25 15.73
CA VAL A 239 9.10 1.13 15.15
C VAL A 239 8.89 2.56 15.62
N SER A 240 9.98 3.32 15.78
CA SER A 240 10.00 4.76 16.12
C SER A 240 9.48 5.12 17.51
N ILE A 241 9.24 4.14 18.37
CA ILE A 241 8.83 4.36 19.76
C ILE A 241 9.68 3.54 20.72
N VAL A 242 9.63 3.88 21.99
CA VAL A 242 10.12 3.06 23.10
C VAL A 242 8.90 2.50 23.83
N ASP A 243 8.63 1.21 23.61
CA ASP A 243 7.60 0.49 24.35
C ASP A 243 8.20 -0.09 25.63
N ASP A 244 7.94 0.56 26.73
CA ASP A 244 8.43 0.20 28.07
C ASP A 244 7.51 -0.76 28.83
N VAL A 245 6.41 -1.20 28.19
CA VAL A 245 5.42 -2.11 28.77
C VAL A 245 5.57 -3.53 28.23
N THR A 246 5.54 -3.68 26.90
CA THR A 246 5.62 -5.00 26.24
C THR A 246 6.98 -5.27 25.58
N HIS A 247 7.84 -4.26 25.53
CA HIS A 247 9.24 -4.33 25.03
C HIS A 247 9.36 -4.84 23.60
N LEU A 248 8.42 -4.44 22.73
CA LEU A 248 8.38 -4.86 21.33
C LEU A 248 9.08 -3.89 20.36
N SER A 249 9.73 -2.84 20.90
CA SER A 249 10.43 -1.86 20.07
C SER A 249 11.69 -2.44 19.43
N VAL A 250 11.87 -2.11 18.15
CA VAL A 250 13.12 -2.41 17.44
C VAL A 250 14.23 -1.48 17.95
N GLU A 251 15.41 -2.03 18.14
CA GLU A 251 16.60 -1.23 18.43
C GLU A 251 16.91 -0.27 17.28
N LYS A 252 17.04 1.02 17.59
CA LYS A 252 17.31 2.03 16.57
C LYS A 252 18.76 1.93 16.07
N CYS A 253 18.90 1.73 14.77
CA CYS A 253 20.17 1.72 14.06
C CYS A 253 20.28 3.00 13.22
N HIS A 254 21.49 3.48 13.01
CA HIS A 254 21.74 4.67 12.19
C HIS A 254 22.23 4.27 10.78
N ILE A 255 21.73 5.00 9.78
CA ILE A 255 22.20 4.92 8.39
C ILE A 255 22.53 6.32 7.88
N GLU A 256 23.69 6.46 7.27
CA GLU A 256 24.10 7.73 6.64
C GLU A 256 23.39 7.89 5.31
N MET A 257 22.52 8.90 5.21
CA MET A 257 21.79 9.18 3.98
C MET A 257 22.50 10.25 3.15
N PRO A 258 22.65 10.09 1.83
CA PRO A 258 23.23 11.10 0.96
C PRO A 258 22.31 12.32 0.92
N LYS A 259 22.91 13.51 0.90
CA LYS A 259 22.15 14.74 0.70
C LYS A 259 21.74 14.86 -0.77
N ALA A 260 20.46 15.11 -1.02
CA ALA A 260 19.97 15.38 -2.35
C ALA A 260 20.59 16.71 -2.88
N PRO A 261 20.90 16.80 -4.19
CA PRO A 261 21.38 18.04 -4.78
C PRO A 261 20.40 19.20 -4.52
N GLY A 262 20.91 20.31 -3.99
CA GLY A 262 20.10 21.50 -3.67
C GLY A 262 19.32 21.39 -2.34
N GLN A 263 19.46 20.34 -1.59
CA GLN A 263 18.85 20.21 -0.27
C GLN A 263 19.40 21.24 0.70
N ALA A 264 18.51 22.00 1.35
CA ALA A 264 18.83 22.91 2.46
C ALA A 264 18.03 22.48 3.70
N SER A 265 18.73 22.39 4.83
CA SER A 265 18.08 22.13 6.13
C SER A 265 17.93 23.45 6.88
N VAL A 266 16.70 23.76 7.30
CA VAL A 266 16.38 24.98 8.05
C VAL A 266 15.83 24.58 9.41
N LYS A 267 16.38 25.19 10.46
CA LYS A 267 15.88 25.03 11.83
C LYS A 267 15.22 26.34 12.27
N ILE A 268 13.93 26.28 12.56
CA ILE A 268 13.14 27.42 13.00
C ILE A 268 12.90 27.27 14.51
N TRP A 269 13.18 28.35 15.23
CA TRP A 269 12.92 28.42 16.67
C TRP A 269 11.79 29.42 16.90
N GLY A 270 10.79 29.03 17.68
CA GLY A 270 9.69 29.89 18.08
C GLY A 270 9.47 29.80 19.59
N ILE A 271 8.96 30.87 20.19
CA ILE A 271 8.58 30.95 21.62
C ILE A 271 7.05 31.12 21.63
N GLY A 272 6.35 30.11 22.16
CA GLY A 272 4.87 30.12 22.20
C GLY A 272 4.24 29.91 20.81
N SER A 273 3.10 30.57 20.57
CA SER A 273 2.27 30.38 19.35
C SER A 273 2.70 31.27 18.16
N ASP A 274 3.94 31.70 18.09
CA ASP A 274 4.44 32.68 17.10
C ASP A 274 4.54 32.11 15.66
N GLY A 275 3.43 31.57 15.14
CA GLY A 275 3.38 31.05 13.77
C GLY A 275 4.01 29.67 13.57
N LEU A 276 4.32 28.97 14.64
CA LEU A 276 4.65 27.56 14.60
C LEU A 276 3.34 26.77 14.64
N VAL A 277 2.93 26.25 13.52
CA VAL A 277 1.76 25.38 13.37
C VAL A 277 2.21 23.95 13.25
#